data_a4de71a5c47ebc18eb411519f0c66e1d
#
_entry.id   a4de71a5c47ebc18eb411519f0c66e1d
#
_cell.length_a   1.000
_cell.length_b   1.000
_cell.length_c   1.000
_cell.angle_alpha   90.00
_cell.angle_beta   90.00
_cell.angle_gamma   90.00
#
_symmetry.space_group_name_H-M   'P 1'
#
loop_
_entity.id
_entity.type
_entity.pdbx_description
1 polymer ?
#
loop_
_entity_poly.entity_id
_entity_poly.type
_entity_poly.pdbx_seq_one_letter_code
_entity_poly.pdbx_strand_id
1 'polypeptide(L)'
;MSPWPLSAEEIHVVDGPEPGGAGGFYRAFGETLRGLKTTLRQAVAPVTTIQYPEEKVPVYPRFRGRHRLHRFEDTGLEKCVGCSLCAAACPADCIRVVAAENSPENRVSAGERYAAVYEINLARCIFCGYCEIACPFDAITMGHDYEMSDYNRTDLIFTKEMLLAEPLDRTPLRTAGE
;
A
#
# COMPACT_ATOMS: atom_id res chain seq x y z
N MET A 1 24.42 -12.39 -3.30
CA MET A 1 25.26 -11.41 -4.05
C MET A 1 24.73 -10.03 -3.69
N SER A 2 25.52 -9.23 -2.97
CA SER A 2 25.15 -7.85 -2.62
C SER A 2 25.15 -6.99 -3.90
N PRO A 3 24.09 -6.21 -4.18
CA PRO A 3 24.08 -5.33 -5.35
C PRO A 3 24.86 -4.03 -5.14
N TRP A 4 25.65 -3.95 -4.08
CA TRP A 4 26.41 -2.74 -3.74
C TRP A 4 27.92 -3.02 -3.85
N PRO A 5 28.54 -2.75 -5.01
CA PRO A 5 29.90 -3.18 -5.28
C PRO A 5 30.95 -2.10 -5.07
N LEU A 6 30.70 -1.08 -4.27
CA LEU A 6 31.74 -0.08 -4.02
C LEU A 6 32.56 -0.50 -2.82
N SER A 7 33.80 -0.98 -3.08
CA SER A 7 34.84 -1.09 -2.08
C SER A 7 35.20 0.31 -1.57
N ALA A 8 35.59 0.40 -0.29
CA ALA A 8 35.97 1.66 0.31
C ALA A 8 37.09 2.40 -0.43
N GLU A 9 37.82 1.71 -1.31
CA GLU A 9 38.91 2.25 -2.15
C GLU A 9 38.42 2.99 -3.40
N GLU A 10 37.13 2.83 -3.81
CA GLU A 10 36.57 3.52 -4.98
C GLU A 10 35.81 4.81 -4.63
N ILE A 11 35.77 5.16 -3.36
CA ILE A 11 35.21 6.46 -2.94
C ILE A 11 36.34 7.50 -3.14
N HIS A 12 36.40 8.09 -4.32
CA HIS A 12 37.17 9.29 -4.52
C HIS A 12 36.56 10.42 -3.72
N VAL A 13 37.12 10.66 -2.53
CA VAL A 13 36.87 11.89 -1.80
C VAL A 13 37.47 13.02 -2.64
N VAL A 14 36.63 13.77 -3.31
CA VAL A 14 37.08 14.98 -3.99
C VAL A 14 37.46 15.96 -2.89
N ASP A 15 38.77 16.16 -2.72
CA ASP A 15 39.28 17.13 -1.78
C ASP A 15 38.66 18.48 -2.11
N GLY A 16 37.95 19.04 -1.15
CA GLY A 16 37.36 20.36 -1.30
C GLY A 16 38.48 21.40 -1.57
N PRO A 17 38.19 22.50 -2.24
CA PRO A 17 39.17 23.53 -2.48
C PRO A 17 39.75 24.01 -1.16
N GLU A 18 41.12 23.98 -1.08
CA GLU A 18 41.86 24.44 0.08
C GLU A 18 41.33 25.82 0.57
N PRO A 19 40.98 25.95 1.85
CA PRO A 19 40.55 27.24 2.40
C PRO A 19 41.75 28.16 2.54
N GLY A 20 42.01 29.02 1.56
CA GLY A 20 43.10 29.94 1.70
C GLY A 20 43.18 31.06 0.66
N GLY A 21 43.07 32.30 1.14
CA GLY A 21 43.33 33.53 0.39
C GLY A 21 42.06 34.20 -0.20
N ALA A 22 42.22 35.47 -0.62
CA ALA A 22 41.11 36.25 -1.19
C ALA A 22 40.47 35.56 -2.41
N GLY A 23 41.23 34.78 -3.20
CA GLY A 23 40.70 33.97 -4.30
C GLY A 23 39.74 32.89 -3.87
N GLY A 24 39.95 32.26 -2.71
CA GLY A 24 39.04 31.29 -2.12
C GLY A 24 37.68 31.90 -1.74
N PHE A 25 37.70 33.11 -1.16
CA PHE A 25 36.50 33.85 -0.82
C PHE A 25 35.63 34.20 -2.03
N TYR A 26 36.23 34.72 -3.10
CA TYR A 26 35.48 35.05 -4.33
C TYR A 26 34.90 33.80 -5.01
N ARG A 27 35.62 32.67 -4.96
CA ARG A 27 35.12 31.41 -5.49
C ARG A 27 33.92 30.90 -4.67
N ALA A 28 34.05 30.88 -3.34
CA ALA A 28 32.96 30.46 -2.45
C ALA A 28 31.72 31.38 -2.62
N PHE A 29 31.92 32.66 -2.71
CA PHE A 29 30.84 33.63 -2.97
C PHE A 29 30.15 33.36 -4.33
N GLY A 30 30.93 33.12 -5.38
CA GLY A 30 30.41 32.74 -6.70
C GLY A 30 29.59 31.47 -6.71
N GLU A 31 30.05 30.42 -6.00
CA GLU A 31 29.30 29.17 -5.87
C GLU A 31 28.01 29.33 -5.04
N THR A 32 28.04 30.17 -4.01
CA THR A 32 26.83 30.50 -3.25
C THR A 32 25.79 31.23 -4.12
N LEU A 33 26.22 32.21 -4.93
CA LEU A 33 25.34 32.89 -5.87
C LEU A 33 24.79 31.93 -6.93
N ARG A 34 25.61 31.00 -7.42
CA ARG A 34 25.16 29.97 -8.37
C ARG A 34 24.08 29.08 -7.74
N GLY A 35 24.27 28.62 -6.50
CA GLY A 35 23.29 27.87 -5.74
C GLY A 35 21.97 28.64 -5.55
N LEU A 36 22.10 29.91 -5.14
CA LEU A 36 20.93 30.80 -4.96
C LEU A 36 20.15 31.02 -6.28
N LYS A 37 20.87 31.22 -7.39
CA LYS A 37 20.24 31.31 -8.73
C LYS A 37 19.48 30.04 -9.09
N THR A 38 20.03 28.87 -8.77
CA THR A 38 19.36 27.59 -9.04
C THR A 38 18.09 27.44 -8.24
N THR A 39 18.11 27.72 -6.93
CA THR A 39 16.93 27.66 -6.07
C THR A 39 15.88 28.68 -6.48
N LEU A 40 16.27 29.91 -6.83
CA LEU A 40 15.36 30.95 -7.32
C LEU A 40 14.68 30.53 -8.63
N ARG A 41 15.44 29.91 -9.55
CA ARG A 41 14.87 29.37 -10.78
C ARG A 41 13.82 28.29 -10.51
N GLN A 42 14.07 27.41 -9.54
CA GLN A 42 13.10 26.37 -9.16
C GLN A 42 11.88 26.94 -8.44
N ALA A 43 12.03 28.02 -7.67
CA ALA A 43 10.93 28.68 -6.99
C ALA A 43 9.87 29.26 -7.95
N VAL A 44 10.30 29.68 -9.16
CA VAL A 44 9.39 30.23 -10.20
C VAL A 44 9.03 29.18 -11.27
N ALA A 45 9.53 27.96 -11.16
CA ALA A 45 9.18 26.89 -12.08
C ALA A 45 7.73 26.41 -11.84
N PRO A 46 7.04 25.87 -12.85
CA PRO A 46 5.71 25.31 -12.67
C PRO A 46 5.75 24.15 -11.66
N VAL A 47 4.76 24.10 -10.78
CA VAL A 47 4.63 23.05 -9.76
C VAL A 47 4.34 21.72 -10.47
N THR A 48 5.16 20.69 -10.19
CA THR A 48 4.99 19.34 -10.74
C THR A 48 4.39 18.38 -9.72
N THR A 49 4.23 18.81 -8.47
CA THR A 49 3.67 18.00 -7.39
C THR A 49 2.15 18.04 -7.41
N ILE A 50 1.54 16.91 -7.10
CA ILE A 50 0.08 16.79 -6.96
C ILE A 50 -0.32 17.38 -5.61
N GLN A 51 -1.37 18.20 -5.60
CA GLN A 51 -1.86 18.89 -4.41
C GLN A 51 -2.87 17.98 -3.69
N TYR A 52 -2.36 16.99 -2.96
CA TYR A 52 -3.19 16.15 -2.09
C TYR A 52 -3.65 16.99 -0.86
N PRO A 53 -4.94 16.90 -0.42
CA PRO A 53 -5.98 15.96 -0.84
C PRO A 53 -6.89 16.45 -1.98
N GLU A 54 -6.73 17.68 -2.49
CA GLU A 54 -7.57 18.29 -3.52
C GLU A 54 -7.46 17.50 -4.83
N GLU A 55 -6.22 17.10 -5.17
CA GLU A 55 -5.93 16.25 -6.32
C GLU A 55 -5.44 14.87 -5.86
N LYS A 56 -6.09 13.81 -6.32
CA LYS A 56 -5.69 12.42 -6.04
C LYS A 56 -5.08 11.78 -7.27
N VAL A 57 -4.00 11.04 -7.05
CA VAL A 57 -3.38 10.24 -8.12
C VAL A 57 -4.32 9.11 -8.51
N PRO A 58 -4.65 8.92 -9.80
CA PRO A 58 -5.37 7.74 -10.24
C PRO A 58 -4.55 6.49 -9.94
N VAL A 59 -5.15 5.53 -9.25
CA VAL A 59 -4.50 4.26 -8.93
C VAL A 59 -4.42 3.36 -10.14
N TYR A 60 -3.35 2.56 -10.25
CA TYR A 60 -3.18 1.62 -11.34
C TYR A 60 -4.20 0.46 -11.24
N PRO A 61 -4.61 -0.15 -12.38
CA PRO A 61 -5.57 -1.26 -12.41
C PRO A 61 -5.19 -2.46 -11.53
N ARG A 62 -3.89 -2.69 -11.32
CA ARG A 62 -3.36 -3.76 -10.47
C ARG A 62 -2.88 -3.25 -9.10
N PHE A 63 -3.40 -2.11 -8.65
CA PHE A 63 -3.05 -1.57 -7.35
C PHE A 63 -3.55 -2.49 -6.24
N ARG A 64 -2.70 -2.76 -5.26
CA ARG A 64 -2.99 -3.60 -4.11
C ARG A 64 -3.25 -2.72 -2.89
N GLY A 65 -4.50 -2.28 -2.76
CA GLY A 65 -4.94 -1.50 -1.62
C GLY A 65 -5.64 -2.35 -0.56
N ARG A 66 -6.65 -1.80 0.08
CA ARG A 66 -7.37 -2.45 1.18
C ARG A 66 -8.01 -3.76 0.74
N HIS A 67 -7.91 -4.79 1.59
CA HIS A 67 -8.56 -6.08 1.39
C HIS A 67 -10.07 -5.95 1.53
N ARG A 68 -10.80 -6.74 0.72
CA ARG A 68 -12.25 -6.84 0.75
C ARG A 68 -12.66 -8.30 0.69
N LEU A 69 -13.67 -8.65 1.50
CA LEU A 69 -14.34 -9.94 1.42
C LEU A 69 -15.62 -9.80 0.60
N HIS A 70 -15.91 -10.82 -0.20
CA HIS A 70 -17.05 -10.81 -1.11
C HIS A 70 -18.18 -11.71 -0.64
N ARG A 71 -19.38 -11.32 -1.04
CA ARG A 71 -20.59 -12.12 -0.97
C ARG A 71 -21.04 -12.51 -2.37
N PHE A 72 -21.83 -13.55 -2.48
CA PHE A 72 -22.54 -13.87 -3.72
C PHE A 72 -23.63 -12.83 -3.94
N GLU A 73 -23.73 -12.29 -5.14
CA GLU A 73 -24.73 -11.25 -5.48
C GLU A 73 -26.15 -11.81 -5.45
N ASP A 74 -26.34 -13.08 -5.83
CA ASP A 74 -27.63 -13.74 -5.93
C ASP A 74 -28.23 -14.10 -4.56
N THR A 75 -27.39 -14.63 -3.64
CA THR A 75 -27.85 -15.22 -2.38
C THR A 75 -27.50 -14.36 -1.16
N GLY A 76 -26.59 -13.38 -1.30
CA GLY A 76 -26.05 -12.59 -0.18
C GLY A 76 -25.14 -13.39 0.76
N LEU A 77 -24.94 -14.68 0.51
CA LEU A 77 -24.06 -15.55 1.32
C LEU A 77 -22.60 -15.17 1.14
N GLU A 78 -21.81 -15.35 2.20
CA GLU A 78 -20.37 -15.11 2.15
C GLU A 78 -19.68 -16.13 1.24
N LYS A 79 -18.76 -15.69 0.40
CA LYS A 79 -17.91 -16.59 -0.40
C LYS A 79 -16.86 -17.30 0.45
N CYS A 80 -16.47 -16.68 1.58
CA CYS A 80 -15.44 -17.20 2.45
C CYS A 80 -15.96 -18.40 3.26
N VAL A 81 -15.31 -19.56 3.10
CA VAL A 81 -15.62 -20.81 3.84
C VAL A 81 -14.69 -21.05 5.04
N GLY A 82 -13.81 -20.09 5.36
CA GLY A 82 -12.90 -20.24 6.50
C GLY A 82 -11.81 -21.30 6.32
N CYS A 83 -11.34 -21.57 5.10
CA CYS A 83 -10.34 -22.61 4.81
C CYS A 83 -8.92 -22.28 5.28
N SER A 84 -8.65 -21.04 5.70
CA SER A 84 -7.36 -20.55 6.21
C SER A 84 -6.19 -20.58 5.21
N LEU A 85 -6.41 -20.87 3.92
CA LEU A 85 -5.34 -20.86 2.90
C LEU A 85 -4.70 -19.47 2.74
N CYS A 86 -5.49 -18.40 2.84
CA CYS A 86 -4.99 -17.03 2.81
C CYS A 86 -4.07 -16.72 4.00
N ALA A 87 -4.37 -17.25 5.19
CA ALA A 87 -3.51 -17.09 6.36
C ALA A 87 -2.20 -17.88 6.19
N ALA A 88 -2.27 -19.11 5.68
CA ALA A 88 -1.10 -19.96 5.42
C ALA A 88 -0.17 -19.36 4.34
N ALA A 89 -0.73 -18.68 3.34
CA ALA A 89 0.04 -18.02 2.27
C ALA A 89 0.61 -16.66 2.68
N CYS A 90 0.25 -16.12 3.84
CA CYS A 90 0.64 -14.79 4.27
C CYS A 90 2.09 -14.77 4.80
N PRO A 91 3.04 -14.09 4.14
CA PRO A 91 4.42 -14.05 4.61
C PRO A 91 4.61 -13.18 5.87
N ALA A 92 3.65 -12.30 6.16
CA ALA A 92 3.68 -11.40 7.32
C ALA A 92 2.87 -11.93 8.52
N ASP A 93 2.23 -13.11 8.38
CA ASP A 93 1.37 -13.72 9.40
C ASP A 93 0.38 -12.70 10.02
N CYS A 94 -0.28 -11.94 9.15
CA CYS A 94 -1.17 -10.85 9.56
C CYS A 94 -2.65 -11.22 9.48
N ILE A 95 -3.00 -12.43 9.01
CA ILE A 95 -4.38 -12.88 8.80
C ILE A 95 -4.71 -13.96 9.83
N ARG A 96 -5.80 -13.73 10.57
CA ARG A 96 -6.35 -14.70 11.52
C ARG A 96 -7.71 -15.15 11.03
N VAL A 97 -7.89 -16.47 10.91
CA VAL A 97 -9.16 -17.08 10.49
C VAL A 97 -9.55 -18.15 11.49
N VAL A 98 -10.76 -18.08 12.00
CA VAL A 98 -11.39 -19.13 12.82
C VAL A 98 -12.65 -19.59 12.10
N ALA A 99 -12.68 -20.84 11.71
CA ALA A 99 -13.84 -21.43 11.04
C ALA A 99 -14.86 -21.94 12.04
N ALA A 100 -16.14 -21.89 11.66
CA ALA A 100 -17.25 -22.56 12.33
C ALA A 100 -18.12 -23.30 11.31
N GLU A 101 -18.93 -24.24 11.77
CA GLU A 101 -19.85 -24.99 10.94
C GLU A 101 -21.12 -24.18 10.66
N ASN A 102 -21.62 -24.24 9.44
CA ASN A 102 -22.90 -23.67 9.06
C ASN A 102 -24.05 -24.50 9.67
N SER A 103 -24.98 -23.82 10.31
CA SER A 103 -26.25 -24.44 10.69
C SER A 103 -27.22 -24.44 9.51
N PRO A 104 -28.03 -25.50 9.32
CA PRO A 104 -29.08 -25.51 8.31
C PRO A 104 -30.09 -24.37 8.46
N GLU A 105 -30.31 -23.93 9.70
CA GLU A 105 -31.26 -22.87 10.05
C GLU A 105 -30.70 -21.46 9.82
N ASN A 106 -29.36 -21.30 9.93
CA ASN A 106 -28.69 -20.00 9.76
C ASN A 106 -27.44 -20.18 8.90
N ARG A 107 -27.62 -20.18 7.61
CA ARG A 107 -26.55 -20.37 6.65
C ARG A 107 -25.85 -19.05 6.35
N VAL A 108 -24.58 -18.95 6.71
CA VAL A 108 -23.76 -17.75 6.54
C VAL A 108 -22.97 -17.79 5.22
N SER A 109 -22.39 -18.95 4.87
CA SER A 109 -21.62 -19.13 3.64
C SER A 109 -22.24 -20.19 2.72
N ALA A 110 -21.79 -20.25 1.48
CA ALA A 110 -22.24 -21.25 0.52
C ALA A 110 -21.73 -22.67 0.84
N GLY A 111 -20.66 -22.80 1.64
CA GLY A 111 -20.07 -24.09 2.02
C GLY A 111 -20.68 -24.69 3.29
N GLU A 112 -20.08 -25.78 3.77
CA GLU A 112 -20.44 -26.43 5.05
C GLU A 112 -19.90 -25.65 6.25
N ARG A 113 -18.89 -24.82 6.05
CA ARG A 113 -18.24 -23.99 7.07
C ARG A 113 -18.19 -22.55 6.63
N TYR A 114 -18.02 -21.65 7.58
CA TYR A 114 -17.82 -20.21 7.34
C TYR A 114 -16.71 -19.67 8.25
N ALA A 115 -16.18 -18.51 7.96
CA ALA A 115 -15.26 -17.80 8.84
C ALA A 115 -16.05 -17.12 9.96
N ALA A 116 -16.03 -17.70 11.17
CA ALA A 116 -16.64 -17.08 12.34
C ALA A 116 -15.86 -15.83 12.77
N VAL A 117 -14.51 -15.92 12.73
CA VAL A 117 -13.61 -14.79 12.93
C VAL A 117 -12.73 -14.68 11.70
N TYR A 118 -12.65 -13.48 11.17
CA TYR A 118 -11.71 -13.12 10.11
C TYR A 118 -11.12 -11.74 10.42
N GLU A 119 -9.84 -11.69 10.65
CA GLU A 119 -9.14 -10.46 11.04
C GLU A 119 -7.88 -10.31 10.19
N ILE A 120 -7.62 -9.09 9.75
CA ILE A 120 -6.37 -8.72 9.08
C ILE A 120 -5.73 -7.57 9.84
N ASN A 121 -4.50 -7.78 10.31
CA ASN A 121 -3.71 -6.72 10.90
C ASN A 121 -3.00 -5.92 9.80
N LEU A 122 -3.61 -4.81 9.37
CA LEU A 122 -3.07 -3.96 8.30
C LEU A 122 -1.75 -3.28 8.68
N ALA A 123 -1.48 -3.07 9.98
CA ALA A 123 -0.19 -2.53 10.42
C ALA A 123 0.98 -3.49 10.19
N ARG A 124 0.71 -4.78 10.00
CA ARG A 124 1.72 -5.81 9.66
C ARG A 124 1.68 -6.21 8.19
N CYS A 125 0.57 -5.96 7.52
CA CYS A 125 0.38 -6.34 6.13
C CYS A 125 1.37 -5.62 5.21
N ILE A 126 1.99 -6.34 4.28
CA ILE A 126 2.89 -5.80 3.26
C ILE A 126 2.21 -5.65 1.88
N PHE A 127 0.91 -5.87 1.81
CA PHE A 127 0.10 -5.75 0.59
C PHE A 127 0.64 -6.55 -0.60
N CYS A 128 1.20 -7.73 -0.36
CA CYS A 128 1.81 -8.59 -1.39
C CYS A 128 0.78 -9.27 -2.32
N GLY A 129 -0.48 -9.42 -1.90
CA GLY A 129 -1.56 -10.04 -2.70
C GLY A 129 -1.58 -11.57 -2.70
N TYR A 130 -0.70 -12.26 -1.96
CA TYR A 130 -0.71 -13.73 -1.94
C TYR A 130 -1.99 -14.32 -1.35
N CYS A 131 -2.65 -13.63 -0.43
CA CYS A 131 -3.94 -14.04 0.13
C CYS A 131 -5.05 -14.11 -0.94
N GLU A 132 -5.03 -13.18 -1.91
CA GLU A 132 -5.95 -13.17 -3.06
C GLU A 132 -5.66 -14.35 -3.99
N ILE A 133 -4.38 -14.55 -4.36
CA ILE A 133 -3.96 -15.64 -5.24
C ILE A 133 -4.23 -17.03 -4.62
N ALA A 134 -4.07 -17.16 -3.29
CA ALA A 134 -4.26 -18.41 -2.58
C ALA A 134 -5.74 -18.76 -2.34
N CYS A 135 -6.68 -17.85 -2.58
CA CYS A 135 -8.09 -18.09 -2.32
C CYS A 135 -8.76 -18.83 -3.49
N PRO A 136 -9.20 -20.09 -3.30
CA PRO A 136 -9.83 -20.86 -4.39
C PRO A 136 -11.30 -20.46 -4.63
N PHE A 137 -11.86 -19.58 -3.77
CA PHE A 137 -13.27 -19.16 -3.83
C PHE A 137 -13.43 -17.71 -4.31
N ASP A 138 -12.35 -17.02 -4.66
CA ASP A 138 -12.36 -15.59 -4.96
C ASP A 138 -13.11 -14.79 -3.90
N ALA A 139 -12.93 -15.21 -2.63
CA ALA A 139 -13.63 -14.63 -1.50
C ALA A 139 -12.95 -13.37 -0.96
N ILE A 140 -11.64 -13.22 -1.19
CA ILE A 140 -10.84 -12.06 -0.81
C ILE A 140 -10.19 -11.46 -2.04
N THR A 141 -10.27 -10.14 -2.18
CA THR A 141 -9.58 -9.38 -3.22
C THR A 141 -8.93 -8.14 -2.61
N MET A 142 -8.00 -7.56 -3.34
CA MET A 142 -7.39 -6.29 -2.98
C MET A 142 -8.06 -5.16 -3.76
N GLY A 143 -8.66 -4.22 -3.05
CA GLY A 143 -9.30 -3.05 -3.65
C GLY A 143 -8.29 -1.95 -4.00
N HIS A 144 -8.82 -0.80 -4.40
CA HIS A 144 -8.02 0.37 -4.76
C HIS A 144 -7.94 1.43 -3.64
N ASP A 145 -8.57 1.16 -2.48
CA ASP A 145 -8.51 2.06 -1.34
C ASP A 145 -7.11 2.02 -0.70
N TYR A 146 -6.53 3.17 -0.49
CA TYR A 146 -5.21 3.32 0.14
C TYR A 146 -5.20 4.26 1.34
N GLU A 147 -6.29 5.00 1.56
CA GLU A 147 -6.44 5.93 2.68
C GLU A 147 -6.89 5.17 3.93
N MET A 148 -5.92 4.61 4.66
CA MET A 148 -6.16 3.73 5.81
C MET A 148 -5.44 4.23 7.06
N SER A 149 -5.08 5.51 7.12
CA SER A 149 -4.43 6.08 8.30
C SER A 149 -5.40 6.20 9.44
N ASP A 150 -4.97 5.80 10.64
CA ASP A 150 -5.74 5.95 11.87
C ASP A 150 -4.83 6.36 13.03
N TYR A 151 -5.42 6.90 14.10
CA TYR A 151 -4.68 7.35 15.29
C TYR A 151 -4.26 6.20 16.20
N ASN A 152 -5.04 5.12 16.23
CA ASN A 152 -4.76 3.97 17.08
C ASN A 152 -4.35 2.76 16.25
N ARG A 153 -3.37 2.01 16.76
CA ARG A 153 -2.91 0.79 16.11
C ARG A 153 -3.98 -0.31 16.08
N THR A 154 -4.88 -0.33 17.05
CA THR A 154 -5.99 -1.28 17.14
C THR A 154 -7.00 -1.12 16.02
N ASP A 155 -7.19 0.11 15.54
CA ASP A 155 -8.15 0.44 14.48
C ASP A 155 -7.68 -0.03 13.10
N LEU A 156 -6.38 -0.38 13.00
CA LEU A 156 -5.80 -1.05 11.84
C LEU A 156 -5.95 -2.58 11.84
N ILE A 157 -6.66 -3.14 12.83
CA ILE A 157 -7.09 -4.54 12.81
C ILE A 157 -8.48 -4.61 12.20
N PHE A 158 -8.55 -4.96 10.92
CA PHE A 158 -9.81 -5.02 10.19
C PHE A 158 -10.52 -6.33 10.49
N THR A 159 -11.71 -6.22 11.05
CA THR A 159 -12.59 -7.34 11.33
C THR A 159 -13.35 -7.80 10.08
N LYS A 160 -13.98 -8.96 10.16
CA LYS A 160 -14.78 -9.51 9.07
C LYS A 160 -15.86 -8.53 8.58
N GLU A 161 -16.54 -7.87 9.49
CA GLU A 161 -17.60 -6.89 9.17
C GLU A 161 -17.04 -5.70 8.39
N MET A 162 -15.88 -5.21 8.78
CA MET A 162 -15.21 -4.10 8.08
C MET A 162 -14.73 -4.50 6.68
N LEU A 163 -14.33 -5.77 6.51
CA LEU A 163 -13.89 -6.31 5.23
C LEU A 163 -15.06 -6.62 4.28
N LEU A 164 -16.23 -6.97 4.83
CA LEU A 164 -17.48 -7.23 4.10
C LEU A 164 -18.29 -5.96 3.87
N ALA A 165 -17.99 -4.85 4.58
CA ALA A 165 -18.70 -3.60 4.43
C ALA A 165 -18.56 -3.05 3.00
N GLU A 166 -19.68 -2.87 2.36
CA GLU A 166 -19.81 -2.22 1.06
C GLU A 166 -19.73 -0.68 1.18
N PRO A 167 -19.47 -0.01 0.08
CA PRO A 167 -19.66 -0.46 -1.29
C PRO A 167 -18.40 -0.97 -1.94
N LEU A 168 -18.52 -1.96 -2.79
CA LEU A 168 -17.60 -2.14 -3.89
C LEU A 168 -17.48 -0.80 -4.60
N ASP A 169 -16.36 -0.11 -4.40
CA ASP A 169 -16.07 1.07 -5.21
C ASP A 169 -15.84 0.57 -6.65
N ARG A 170 -16.95 0.48 -7.36
CA ARG A 170 -16.98 0.24 -8.81
C ARG A 170 -16.75 1.55 -9.54
N THR A 171 -15.99 2.49 -8.97
CA THR A 171 -15.57 3.64 -9.73
C THR A 171 -14.84 3.10 -10.94
N PRO A 172 -15.41 3.20 -12.14
CA PRO A 172 -14.71 2.73 -13.34
C PRO A 172 -13.40 3.50 -13.38
N LEU A 173 -12.30 2.77 -13.46
CA LEU A 173 -10.99 3.34 -13.66
C LEU A 173 -11.12 4.35 -14.80
N ARG A 174 -10.98 5.64 -14.50
CA ARG A 174 -10.81 6.62 -15.56
C ARG A 174 -9.60 6.15 -16.33
N THR A 175 -9.85 5.60 -17.51
CA THR A 175 -8.80 5.27 -18.45
C THR A 175 -7.98 6.54 -18.63
N ALA A 176 -6.68 6.47 -18.34
CA ALA A 176 -5.75 7.56 -18.61
C ALA A 176 -5.79 7.79 -20.13
N GLY A 177 -6.62 8.74 -20.60
CA GLY A 177 -6.82 8.97 -22.04
C GLY A 177 -8.06 9.81 -22.39
N GLU A 178 -8.68 10.54 -21.43
CA GLU A 178 -9.64 11.60 -21.75
C GLU A 178 -9.21 12.93 -21.12
#